data_fe8177c2f0c43dfd3ab914435537a31e
#
_entry.id   fe8177c2f0c43dfd3ab914435537a31e
#
_cell.length_a   1.000
_cell.length_b   1.000
_cell.length_c   1.000
_cell.angle_alpha   90.00
_cell.angle_beta   90.00
_cell.angle_gamma   90.00
#
_symmetry.space_group_name_H-M   'P 1'
#
loop_
_entity.id
_entity.type
_entity.pdbx_description
1 polymer ?
#
loop_
_entity_poly.entity_id
_entity_poly.type
_entity_poly.pdbx_seq_one_letter_code
_entity_poly.pdbx_strand_id
1 'polypeptide(L)'
;MKKYIVIYTSKRGSTKQYAEWIAEDLGCEALPLSDAQGIDIHEYDCVIYGGWIRGSGIVDFDKFAKMLDAGIMDHLLVFGVGFADETADNYAQVWGYSLGKIDPKNEHRVLMYILGGRYDPAAVTGLDRFLMKTMRAVLLSGSTKDAKSQANMMKERIDNGCDMVKRENIESLVKDARKIAEKE
;
A
#
# COMPACT_ATOMS: atom_id res chain seq x y z
N MET A 1 -17.12 -15.74 -15.26
CA MET A 1 -17.10 -14.65 -14.26
C MET A 1 -15.64 -14.38 -13.99
N LYS A 2 -15.22 -13.11 -13.98
CA LYS A 2 -13.80 -12.77 -13.72
C LYS A 2 -13.45 -13.07 -12.26
N LYS A 3 -12.25 -13.60 -12.04
CA LYS A 3 -11.77 -14.03 -10.73
C LYS A 3 -10.80 -13.00 -10.17
N TYR A 4 -11.05 -12.49 -8.99
CA TYR A 4 -10.20 -11.56 -8.25
C TYR A 4 -9.76 -12.17 -6.94
N ILE A 5 -8.62 -11.73 -6.43
CA ILE A 5 -8.18 -12.01 -5.06
C ILE A 5 -7.49 -10.78 -4.48
N VAL A 6 -7.77 -10.48 -3.22
CA VAL A 6 -7.07 -9.45 -2.46
C VAL A 6 -6.26 -10.12 -1.36
N ILE A 7 -4.93 -9.97 -1.42
CA ILE A 7 -4.01 -10.47 -0.41
C ILE A 7 -3.46 -9.27 0.35
N TYR A 8 -3.43 -9.32 1.68
CA TYR A 8 -2.99 -8.17 2.45
C TYR A 8 -2.16 -8.52 3.67
N THR A 9 -1.35 -7.55 4.11
CA THR A 9 -0.71 -7.54 5.42
C THR A 9 -1.16 -6.30 6.19
N SER A 10 -1.74 -6.48 7.38
CA SER A 10 -2.26 -5.39 8.20
C SER A 10 -1.84 -5.51 9.66
N LYS A 11 -1.44 -4.39 10.28
CA LYS A 11 -1.05 -4.35 11.69
C LYS A 11 -2.09 -3.64 12.58
N ARG A 12 -2.72 -2.58 12.05
CA ARG A 12 -3.63 -1.70 12.80
C ARG A 12 -5.02 -1.57 12.19
N GLY A 13 -5.33 -2.39 11.21
CA GLY A 13 -6.66 -2.49 10.63
C GLY A 13 -6.91 -1.65 9.38
N SER A 14 -6.20 -0.54 9.12
CA SER A 14 -6.48 0.30 7.95
C SER A 14 -6.31 -0.46 6.62
N THR A 15 -5.22 -1.21 6.46
CA THR A 15 -4.99 -2.03 5.25
C THR A 15 -6.05 -3.12 5.11
N LYS A 16 -6.41 -3.79 6.22
CA LYS A 16 -7.48 -4.78 6.24
C LYS A 16 -8.81 -4.18 5.80
N GLN A 17 -9.15 -3.00 6.31
CA GLN A 17 -10.39 -2.30 5.97
C GLN A 17 -10.48 -2.02 4.46
N TYR A 18 -9.40 -1.52 3.86
CA TYR A 18 -9.34 -1.32 2.41
C TYR A 18 -9.43 -2.63 1.63
N ALA A 19 -8.72 -3.67 2.07
CA ALA A 19 -8.77 -4.98 1.43
C ALA A 19 -10.20 -5.57 1.43
N GLU A 20 -10.91 -5.43 2.54
CA GLU A 20 -12.31 -5.87 2.68
C GLU A 20 -13.24 -5.08 1.76
N TRP A 21 -13.09 -3.75 1.67
CA TRP A 21 -13.89 -2.93 0.77
C TRP A 21 -13.63 -3.23 -0.71
N ILE A 22 -12.35 -3.41 -1.09
CA ILE A 22 -11.97 -3.80 -2.46
C ILE A 22 -12.59 -5.17 -2.80
N ALA A 23 -12.49 -6.13 -1.89
CA ALA A 23 -13.04 -7.46 -2.09
C ALA A 23 -14.57 -7.44 -2.20
N GLU A 24 -15.26 -6.64 -1.38
CA GLU A 24 -16.70 -6.41 -1.47
C GLU A 24 -17.10 -5.85 -2.84
N ASP A 25 -16.42 -4.80 -3.31
CA ASP A 25 -16.72 -4.14 -4.59
C ASP A 25 -16.42 -5.02 -5.82
N LEU A 26 -15.47 -5.95 -5.69
CA LEU A 26 -15.09 -6.91 -6.75
C LEU A 26 -15.82 -8.26 -6.64
N GLY A 27 -16.53 -8.52 -5.54
CA GLY A 27 -17.21 -9.78 -5.29
C GLY A 27 -16.25 -10.96 -5.11
N CYS A 28 -15.17 -10.75 -4.35
CA CYS A 28 -14.13 -11.75 -4.11
C CYS A 28 -13.75 -11.85 -2.63
N GLU A 29 -12.72 -12.63 -2.31
CA GLU A 29 -12.20 -12.76 -0.96
C GLU A 29 -11.01 -11.81 -0.71
N ALA A 30 -10.87 -11.35 0.54
CA ALA A 30 -9.68 -10.69 1.06
C ALA A 30 -9.01 -11.59 2.10
N LEU A 31 -7.76 -11.99 1.85
CA LEU A 31 -7.01 -12.93 2.68
C LEU A 31 -5.74 -12.28 3.26
N PRO A 32 -5.44 -12.48 4.54
CA PRO A 32 -4.12 -12.17 5.05
C PRO A 32 -3.03 -12.95 4.29
N LEU A 33 -1.88 -12.34 4.08
CA LEU A 33 -0.76 -13.00 3.39
C LEU A 33 -0.34 -14.33 4.06
N SER A 34 -0.50 -14.44 5.39
CA SER A 34 -0.26 -15.68 6.13
C SER A 34 -1.13 -16.85 5.66
N ASP A 35 -2.34 -16.54 5.21
CA ASP A 35 -3.37 -17.51 4.84
C ASP A 35 -3.38 -17.79 3.33
N ALA A 36 -2.63 -16.98 2.57
CA ALA A 36 -2.50 -17.11 1.11
C ALA A 36 -1.42 -18.13 0.68
N GLN A 37 -0.80 -18.84 1.63
CA GLN A 37 0.19 -19.88 1.33
C GLN A 37 -0.46 -21.07 0.61
N GLY A 38 0.06 -21.40 -0.58
CA GLY A 38 -0.46 -22.49 -1.40
C GLY A 38 -1.59 -22.11 -2.35
N ILE A 39 -1.98 -20.83 -2.39
CA ILE A 39 -2.88 -20.32 -3.43
C ILE A 39 -2.11 -20.20 -4.74
N ASP A 40 -2.66 -20.77 -5.81
CA ASP A 40 -2.18 -20.50 -7.16
C ASP A 40 -2.77 -19.18 -7.66
N ILE A 41 -1.93 -18.13 -7.66
CA ILE A 41 -2.34 -16.80 -8.08
C ILE A 41 -2.62 -16.69 -9.58
N HIS A 42 -2.19 -17.66 -10.39
CA HIS A 42 -2.48 -17.72 -11.84
C HIS A 42 -3.92 -18.13 -12.15
N GLU A 43 -4.66 -18.61 -11.16
CA GLU A 43 -6.09 -18.88 -11.33
C GLU A 43 -6.96 -17.60 -11.35
N TYR A 44 -6.37 -16.43 -11.10
CA TYR A 44 -7.08 -15.15 -10.97
C TYR A 44 -6.77 -14.21 -12.14
N ASP A 45 -7.81 -13.57 -12.64
CA ASP A 45 -7.72 -12.55 -13.71
C ASP A 45 -7.10 -11.24 -13.20
N CYS A 46 -7.17 -10.97 -11.89
CA CYS A 46 -6.48 -9.86 -11.25
C CYS A 46 -6.15 -10.20 -9.79
N VAL A 47 -4.89 -10.00 -9.44
CA VAL A 47 -4.34 -10.15 -8.09
C VAL A 47 -4.05 -8.79 -7.51
N ILE A 48 -4.51 -8.54 -6.28
CA ILE A 48 -4.32 -7.26 -5.59
C ILE A 48 -3.56 -7.52 -4.29
N TYR A 49 -2.43 -6.86 -4.12
CA TYR A 49 -1.69 -6.93 -2.86
C TYR A 49 -1.73 -5.60 -2.12
N GLY A 50 -2.01 -5.64 -0.80
CA GLY A 50 -2.03 -4.48 0.08
C GLY A 50 -1.18 -4.63 1.33
N GLY A 51 -0.40 -3.58 1.67
CA GLY A 51 0.37 -3.52 2.90
C GLY A 51 0.44 -2.12 3.48
N TRP A 52 0.75 -1.98 4.78
CA TRP A 52 1.03 -0.63 5.30
C TRP A 52 2.44 -0.20 4.92
N ILE A 53 2.63 1.12 4.80
CA ILE A 53 3.94 1.69 4.46
C ILE A 53 4.75 1.86 5.75
N ARG A 54 5.99 1.36 5.74
CA ARG A 54 6.97 1.50 6.80
C ARG A 54 8.33 1.83 6.22
N GLY A 55 8.90 2.98 6.58
CA GLY A 55 10.21 3.42 6.06
C GLY A 55 10.23 3.44 4.53
N SER A 56 9.19 3.99 3.91
CA SER A 56 8.95 4.08 2.47
C SER A 56 8.72 2.74 1.73
N GLY A 57 8.76 1.58 2.40
CA GLY A 57 8.44 0.28 1.80
C GLY A 57 7.06 -0.24 2.21
N ILE A 58 6.40 -0.97 1.31
CA ILE A 58 5.18 -1.72 1.61
C ILE A 58 5.57 -2.98 2.38
N VAL A 59 5.05 -3.13 3.59
CA VAL A 59 5.44 -4.23 4.49
C VAL A 59 5.03 -5.58 3.90
N ASP A 60 5.94 -6.56 4.04
CA ASP A 60 5.83 -7.93 3.55
C ASP A 60 5.68 -8.06 2.02
N PHE A 61 5.87 -6.97 1.27
CA PHE A 61 5.87 -7.06 -0.19
C PHE A 61 6.94 -8.02 -0.71
N ASP A 62 8.11 -8.09 -0.06
CA ASP A 62 9.18 -9.03 -0.39
C ASP A 62 8.80 -10.50 -0.18
N LYS A 63 7.90 -10.78 0.75
CA LYS A 63 7.34 -12.12 0.96
C LYS A 63 6.31 -12.46 -0.11
N PHE A 64 5.41 -11.51 -0.41
CA PHE A 64 4.43 -11.64 -1.47
C PHE A 64 5.10 -11.79 -2.84
N ALA A 65 6.17 -11.03 -3.10
CA ALA A 65 6.91 -11.07 -4.35
C ALA A 65 7.50 -12.45 -4.69
N LYS A 66 7.66 -13.33 -3.71
CA LYS A 66 8.10 -14.73 -3.95
C LYS A 66 7.04 -15.58 -4.65
N MET A 67 5.78 -15.13 -4.64
CA MET A 67 4.68 -15.76 -5.36
C MET A 67 4.59 -15.27 -6.82
N LEU A 68 5.30 -14.20 -7.17
CA LEU A 68 5.22 -13.53 -8.46
C LEU A 68 6.19 -14.14 -9.48
N ASP A 69 5.76 -14.18 -10.73
CA ASP A 69 6.59 -14.40 -11.90
C ASP A 69 6.18 -13.43 -13.04
N ALA A 70 6.83 -13.56 -14.19
CA ALA A 70 6.57 -12.68 -15.33
C ALA A 70 5.13 -12.79 -15.88
N GLY A 71 4.45 -13.91 -15.68
CA GLY A 71 3.10 -14.17 -16.18
C GLY A 71 2.03 -13.38 -15.46
N ILE A 72 2.22 -13.09 -14.17
CA ILE A 72 1.20 -12.42 -13.35
C ILE A 72 1.29 -10.89 -13.40
N MET A 73 2.39 -10.31 -13.91
CA MET A 73 2.67 -8.88 -13.79
C MET A 73 1.62 -7.97 -14.43
N ASP A 74 1.01 -8.38 -15.54
CA ASP A 74 -0.06 -7.62 -16.20
C ASP A 74 -1.40 -7.72 -15.48
N HIS A 75 -1.49 -8.63 -14.52
CA HIS A 75 -2.67 -8.91 -13.71
C HIS A 75 -2.50 -8.45 -12.25
N LEU A 76 -1.42 -7.71 -11.94
CA LEU A 76 -1.07 -7.30 -10.58
C LEU A 76 -1.37 -5.83 -10.32
N LEU A 77 -2.05 -5.58 -9.20
CA LEU A 77 -2.20 -4.28 -8.56
C LEU A 77 -1.60 -4.32 -7.16
N VAL A 78 -0.98 -3.22 -6.76
CA VAL A 78 -0.41 -3.09 -5.40
C VAL A 78 -0.91 -1.81 -4.75
N PHE A 79 -1.24 -1.86 -3.45
CA PHE A 79 -1.52 -0.65 -2.71
C PHE A 79 -0.75 -0.59 -1.38
N GLY A 80 -0.23 0.60 -1.09
CA GLY A 80 0.39 0.93 0.18
C GLY A 80 -0.50 1.83 1.01
N VAL A 81 -0.63 1.56 2.32
CA VAL A 81 -1.42 2.39 3.23
C VAL A 81 -0.50 3.16 4.16
N GLY A 82 -0.56 4.48 4.09
CA GLY A 82 0.28 5.38 4.88
C GLY A 82 -0.47 6.65 5.26
N PHE A 83 0.17 7.52 6.03
CA PHE A 83 -0.39 8.81 6.43
C PHE A 83 0.39 10.02 5.88
N ALA A 84 1.34 9.77 4.95
CA ALA A 84 1.96 10.79 4.13
C ALA A 84 1.05 11.18 2.96
N ASP A 85 1.20 12.41 2.46
CA ASP A 85 0.47 12.84 1.27
C ASP A 85 1.00 12.11 0.03
N GLU A 86 0.11 11.89 -0.92
CA GLU A 86 0.45 11.33 -2.21
C GLU A 86 1.12 12.42 -3.06
N THR A 87 2.44 12.39 -3.09
CA THR A 87 3.27 13.24 -3.94
C THR A 87 4.10 12.37 -4.87
N ALA A 88 4.57 12.94 -5.99
CA ALA A 88 5.43 12.22 -6.92
C ALA A 88 6.68 11.65 -6.24
N ASP A 89 7.30 12.40 -5.33
CA ASP A 89 8.49 11.98 -4.59
C ASP A 89 8.17 10.82 -3.63
N ASN A 90 7.04 10.91 -2.89
CA ASN A 90 6.62 9.86 -1.99
C ASN A 90 6.24 8.59 -2.76
N TYR A 91 5.55 8.73 -3.89
CA TYR A 91 5.23 7.63 -4.78
C TYR A 91 6.50 6.95 -5.30
N ALA A 92 7.47 7.72 -5.81
CA ALA A 92 8.73 7.19 -6.32
C ALA A 92 9.55 6.46 -5.23
N GLN A 93 9.54 6.97 -4.00
CA GLN A 93 10.19 6.30 -2.88
C GLN A 93 9.51 4.97 -2.54
N VAL A 94 8.18 4.96 -2.39
CA VAL A 94 7.43 3.73 -2.07
C VAL A 94 7.59 2.70 -3.18
N TRP A 95 7.57 3.14 -4.42
CA TRP A 95 7.87 2.31 -5.59
C TRP A 95 9.26 1.66 -5.49
N GLY A 96 10.30 2.47 -5.35
CA GLY A 96 11.69 2.00 -5.32
C GLY A 96 11.99 1.04 -4.16
N TYR A 97 11.40 1.28 -2.99
CA TYR A 97 11.58 0.39 -1.83
C TYR A 97 10.71 -0.88 -1.86
N SER A 98 9.72 -0.94 -2.73
CA SER A 98 8.80 -2.08 -2.87
C SER A 98 8.94 -2.72 -4.26
N LEU A 99 8.24 -2.19 -5.25
CA LEU A 99 8.19 -2.75 -6.61
C LEU A 99 9.49 -2.64 -7.38
N GLY A 100 10.35 -1.67 -7.09
CA GLY A 100 11.70 -1.57 -7.68
C GLY A 100 12.62 -2.76 -7.39
N LYS A 101 12.16 -3.72 -6.57
CA LYS A 101 12.81 -5.03 -6.35
C LYS A 101 12.32 -6.11 -7.31
N ILE A 102 11.25 -5.84 -8.06
CA ILE A 102 10.81 -6.70 -9.16
C ILE A 102 11.76 -6.47 -10.36
N ASP A 103 11.90 -7.48 -11.21
CA ASP A 103 12.68 -7.35 -12.43
C ASP A 103 12.29 -6.06 -13.19
N PRO A 104 13.23 -5.15 -13.49
CA PRO A 104 12.96 -3.88 -14.19
C PRO A 104 12.20 -4.02 -15.50
N LYS A 105 12.28 -5.17 -16.17
CA LYS A 105 11.50 -5.47 -17.38
C LYS A 105 9.99 -5.52 -17.13
N ASN A 106 9.58 -5.78 -15.90
CA ASN A 106 8.18 -5.93 -15.48
C ASN A 106 7.65 -4.70 -14.73
N GLU A 107 8.51 -3.74 -14.43
CA GLU A 107 8.19 -2.57 -13.60
C GLU A 107 6.98 -1.77 -14.15
N HIS A 108 6.93 -1.55 -15.46
CA HIS A 108 5.86 -0.75 -16.09
C HIS A 108 4.51 -1.48 -16.22
N ARG A 109 4.45 -2.75 -15.83
CA ARG A 109 3.26 -3.60 -15.96
C ARG A 109 2.39 -3.61 -14.72
N VAL A 110 2.93 -3.14 -13.59
CA VAL A 110 2.24 -3.15 -12.28
C VAL A 110 1.73 -1.76 -11.96
N LEU A 111 0.49 -1.64 -11.51
CA LEU A 111 -0.06 -0.39 -10.99
C LEU A 111 0.06 -0.36 -9.46
N MET A 112 0.52 0.77 -8.92
CA MET A 112 0.61 0.99 -7.48
C MET A 112 -0.23 2.18 -7.04
N TYR A 113 -0.89 2.05 -5.89
CA TYR A 113 -1.68 3.08 -5.24
C TYR A 113 -1.15 3.37 -3.84
N ILE A 114 -1.21 4.64 -3.42
CA ILE A 114 -0.98 5.04 -2.04
C ILE A 114 -2.30 5.51 -1.46
N LEU A 115 -2.76 4.83 -0.40
CA LEU A 115 -4.04 5.11 0.23
C LEU A 115 -3.82 5.72 1.62
N GLY A 116 -4.70 6.65 1.98
CA GLY A 116 -4.65 7.32 3.27
C GLY A 116 -4.91 6.35 4.42
N GLY A 117 -4.03 6.33 5.42
CA GLY A 117 -4.14 5.47 6.60
C GLY A 117 -4.64 6.20 7.85
N ARG A 118 -4.79 5.43 8.92
CA ARG A 118 -5.07 5.95 10.27
C ARG A 118 -3.80 5.86 11.11
N TYR A 119 -3.53 6.92 11.85
CA TYR A 119 -2.46 6.95 12.84
C TYR A 119 -2.97 7.52 14.15
N ASP A 120 -2.80 6.77 15.23
CA ASP A 120 -3.09 7.18 16.58
C ASP A 120 -1.78 7.15 17.39
N PRO A 121 -1.23 8.32 17.81
CA PRO A 121 0.01 8.39 18.59
C PRO A 121 -0.11 7.73 19.96
N ALA A 122 -1.32 7.62 20.53
CA ALA A 122 -1.55 6.96 21.81
C ALA A 122 -1.45 5.43 21.69
N ALA A 123 -1.87 4.88 20.57
CA ALA A 123 -1.83 3.44 20.28
C ALA A 123 -0.45 2.92 19.85
N VAL A 124 0.52 3.82 19.59
CA VAL A 124 1.86 3.45 19.10
C VAL A 124 2.81 3.21 20.25
N THR A 125 3.39 2.02 20.32
CA THR A 125 4.31 1.61 21.40
C THR A 125 5.62 1.04 20.85
N GLY A 126 6.60 0.86 21.73
CA GLY A 126 7.86 0.17 21.42
C GLY A 126 8.64 0.80 20.26
N LEU A 127 9.11 -0.05 19.35
CA LEU A 127 9.94 0.35 18.22
C LEU A 127 9.24 1.33 17.28
N ASP A 128 7.95 1.15 17.03
CA ASP A 128 7.19 2.05 16.15
C ASP A 128 7.15 3.48 16.74
N ARG A 129 6.99 3.61 18.06
CA ARG A 129 7.02 4.91 18.74
C ARG A 129 8.40 5.58 18.61
N PHE A 130 9.46 4.80 18.72
CA PHE A 130 10.83 5.31 18.52
C PHE A 130 11.02 5.78 17.07
N LEU A 131 10.61 4.98 16.09
CA LEU A 131 10.70 5.34 14.66
C LEU A 131 9.90 6.62 14.34
N MET A 132 8.71 6.78 14.90
CA MET A 132 7.89 7.97 14.69
C MET A 132 8.57 9.23 15.30
N LYS A 133 9.17 9.12 16.49
CA LYS A 133 9.94 10.21 17.08
C LYS A 133 11.15 10.60 16.24
N THR A 134 11.88 9.62 15.70
CA THR A 134 13.02 9.85 14.81
C THR A 134 12.58 10.52 13.51
N MET A 135 11.51 10.04 12.89
CA MET A 135 10.96 10.65 11.68
C MET A 135 10.54 12.10 11.91
N ARG A 136 9.87 12.37 13.04
CA ARG A 136 9.51 13.75 13.45
C ARG A 136 10.74 14.66 13.56
N ALA A 137 11.83 14.17 14.13
CA ALA A 137 13.06 14.95 14.27
C ALA A 137 13.72 15.25 12.90
N VAL A 138 13.72 14.29 11.98
CA VAL A 138 14.25 14.45 10.63
C VAL A 138 13.43 15.45 9.81
N LEU A 139 12.10 15.42 9.91
CA LEU A 139 11.21 16.37 9.20
C LEU A 139 11.47 17.84 9.60
N LEU A 140 11.98 18.09 10.81
CA LEU A 140 12.31 19.43 11.26
C LEU A 140 13.59 20.00 10.64
N SER A 141 14.43 19.19 10.00
CA SER A 141 15.71 19.61 9.39
C SER A 141 15.62 20.00 7.91
N GLY A 142 14.45 19.94 7.28
CA GLY A 142 14.25 20.21 5.85
C GLY A 142 14.38 21.71 5.47
N SER A 143 14.99 21.98 4.29
CA SER A 143 15.53 23.31 3.96
C SER A 143 14.71 24.15 2.94
N THR A 144 13.71 23.61 2.25
CA THR A 144 12.92 24.36 1.23
C THR A 144 11.52 24.74 1.72
N LYS A 145 10.88 25.78 1.12
CA LYS A 145 9.55 26.23 1.56
C LYS A 145 8.46 25.16 1.36
N ASP A 146 8.48 24.46 0.24
CA ASP A 146 7.50 23.41 -0.05
C ASP A 146 7.72 22.17 0.81
N ALA A 147 9.00 21.78 1.02
CA ALA A 147 9.37 20.75 1.96
C ALA A 147 8.97 21.09 3.42
N LYS A 148 8.99 22.37 3.80
CA LYS A 148 8.53 22.82 5.13
C LYS A 148 7.02 22.68 5.30
N SER A 149 6.22 22.97 4.28
CA SER A 149 4.76 22.82 4.36
C SER A 149 4.37 21.36 4.54
N GLN A 150 4.91 20.47 3.73
CA GLN A 150 4.67 19.02 3.83
C GLN A 150 5.19 18.45 5.18
N ALA A 151 6.38 18.89 5.60
CA ALA A 151 6.96 18.50 6.89
C ALA A 151 6.08 18.94 8.06
N ASN A 152 5.46 20.12 8.00
CA ASN A 152 4.57 20.63 9.05
C ASN A 152 3.27 19.80 9.12
N MET A 153 2.64 19.49 7.99
CA MET A 153 1.45 18.63 7.96
C MET A 153 1.76 17.23 8.49
N MET A 154 2.88 16.66 8.08
CA MET A 154 3.31 15.35 8.56
C MET A 154 3.59 15.37 10.07
N LYS A 155 4.23 16.42 10.57
CA LYS A 155 4.47 16.62 12.01
C LYS A 155 3.17 16.72 12.79
N GLU A 156 2.19 17.48 12.27
CA GLU A 156 0.87 17.61 12.89
C GLU A 156 0.18 16.24 12.99
N ARG A 157 0.22 15.43 11.92
CA ARG A 157 -0.31 14.07 11.93
C ARG A 157 0.41 13.16 12.94
N ILE A 158 1.75 13.32 13.09
CA ILE A 158 2.52 12.55 14.06
C ILE A 158 2.17 12.98 15.51
N ASP A 159 1.96 14.26 15.74
CA ASP A 159 1.70 14.79 17.07
C ASP A 159 0.24 14.55 17.51
N ASN A 160 -0.72 14.76 16.62
CA ASN A 160 -2.16 14.76 16.90
C ASN A 160 -2.90 13.51 16.43
N GLY A 161 -2.25 12.69 15.58
CA GLY A 161 -2.91 11.59 14.89
C GLY A 161 -3.65 12.05 13.64
N CYS A 162 -4.12 11.08 12.86
CA CYS A 162 -4.98 11.33 11.71
C CYS A 162 -5.82 10.10 11.37
N ASP A 163 -6.96 10.34 10.71
CA ASP A 163 -7.76 9.29 10.07
C ASP A 163 -8.11 9.73 8.65
N MET A 164 -7.45 9.13 7.67
CA MET A 164 -7.65 9.37 6.25
C MET A 164 -8.25 8.14 5.54
N VAL A 165 -8.71 7.15 6.31
CA VAL A 165 -9.33 5.93 5.77
C VAL A 165 -10.74 6.26 5.28
N LYS A 166 -10.93 6.21 3.96
CA LYS A 166 -12.20 6.51 3.29
C LYS A 166 -12.45 5.52 2.17
N ARG A 167 -13.71 5.12 1.98
CA ARG A 167 -14.05 4.18 0.90
C ARG A 167 -13.78 4.75 -0.49
N GLU A 168 -13.94 6.05 -0.68
CA GLU A 168 -13.69 6.72 -1.94
C GLU A 168 -12.23 6.55 -2.43
N ASN A 169 -11.29 6.32 -1.51
CA ASN A 169 -9.87 6.14 -1.85
C ASN A 169 -9.62 4.89 -2.72
N ILE A 170 -10.53 3.91 -2.75
CA ILE A 170 -10.37 2.68 -3.54
C ILE A 170 -11.03 2.74 -4.93
N GLU A 171 -11.79 3.77 -5.26
CA GLU A 171 -12.58 3.83 -6.50
C GLU A 171 -11.73 3.63 -7.76
N SER A 172 -10.60 4.34 -7.85
CA SER A 172 -9.69 4.23 -8.99
C SER A 172 -9.04 2.84 -9.06
N LEU A 173 -8.65 2.28 -7.93
CA LEU A 173 -8.07 0.94 -7.84
C LEU A 173 -9.06 -0.12 -8.31
N VAL A 174 -10.29 -0.10 -7.81
CA VAL A 174 -11.35 -1.05 -8.19
C VAL A 174 -11.68 -0.94 -9.69
N LYS A 175 -11.75 0.28 -10.21
CA LYS A 175 -11.96 0.52 -11.66
C LYS A 175 -10.84 -0.10 -12.50
N ASP A 176 -9.58 0.08 -12.09
CA ASP A 176 -8.45 -0.44 -12.85
C ASP A 176 -8.28 -1.96 -12.67
N ALA A 177 -8.65 -2.52 -11.50
CA ALA A 177 -8.72 -3.97 -11.31
C ALA A 177 -9.70 -4.63 -12.30
N ARG A 178 -10.88 -4.02 -12.52
CA ARG A 178 -11.84 -4.51 -13.50
C ARG A 178 -11.30 -4.47 -14.94
N LYS A 179 -10.62 -3.36 -15.32
CA LYS A 179 -10.00 -3.25 -16.65
C LYS A 179 -8.87 -4.27 -16.87
N ILE A 180 -8.07 -4.53 -15.83
CA ILE A 180 -6.99 -5.52 -15.89
C ILE A 180 -7.59 -6.90 -16.11
N ALA A 181 -8.61 -7.27 -15.37
CA ALA A 181 -9.26 -8.56 -15.52
C ALA A 181 -9.96 -8.74 -16.89
N GLU A 182 -10.29 -7.67 -17.63
CA GLU A 182 -10.88 -7.71 -18.96
C GLU A 182 -9.85 -7.89 -20.08
N LYS A 183 -8.56 -7.68 -19.81
CA LYS A 183 -7.49 -7.94 -20.78
C LYS A 183 -7.39 -9.45 -21.04
N GLU A 184 -7.32 -9.83 -22.31
CA GLU A 184 -7.06 -11.20 -22.77
C GLU A 184 -5.55 -11.49 -22.82
#